data_be2994d01a316968f80a5c33ac4e02a1
#
_entry.id   be2994d01a316968f80a5c33ac4e02a1
#
_cell.length_a   1.000
_cell.length_b   1.000
_cell.length_c   1.000
_cell.angle_alpha   90.00
_cell.angle_beta   90.00
_cell.angle_gamma   90.00
#
_symmetry.space_group_name_H-M   'P 1'
#
loop_
_entity.id
_entity.type
_entity.pdbx_description
1 polymer ?
#
loop_
_entity_poly.entity_id
_entity_poly.type
_entity_poly.pdbx_seq_one_letter_code
_entity_poly.pdbx_strand_id
1 'polypeptide(L)'
;MFKALSSCFGLTLCILGYFCANNNPVFAQVTSDGTVNTEVNTDGNTAEITGGETRGDNLFHSFRDFSVGAGDEAFFNNANDISNIFSRVTGGNISNIDGLIRSNGSANLFLINPAGILMGENARLDLGGSFYGSTADSILFDEGEFSATDLETPPVLTINAPIGLQFRETAGEVVVQGTGNSLVFDPINLTFTPGETPPGLQVKPGETLALLGKGLKLTGGNLFADGGRIEVGSINSSSLVNLIAKEGNWTLDYTDVSSFQDIELSERASVDVSSTLGAGSIQIQGRNVTVDGGSAIFSFTGSQPGGTIQVNATDTVNVTGVSANNQAASTLYTAASLDGTAKGGDLAIASDKLIARGGAQIGADTYGTGGAGIITVQANESV
;
A
#
# COMPACT_ATOMS: atom_id res chain seq x y z
N MET A 1 45.57 -71.95 33.56
CA MET A 1 46.14 -70.73 33.03
C MET A 1 45.12 -70.11 32.08
N PHE A 2 44.15 -69.40 32.63
CA PHE A 2 43.06 -68.76 31.86
C PHE A 2 43.07 -67.28 32.19
N LYS A 3 43.24 -66.42 31.18
CA LYS A 3 43.13 -65.00 31.27
C LYS A 3 41.67 -64.60 30.89
N ALA A 4 41.00 -63.95 31.81
CA ALA A 4 39.69 -63.36 31.58
C ALA A 4 39.86 -62.01 30.87
N LEU A 5 39.13 -61.86 29.73
CA LEU A 5 38.89 -60.57 29.10
C LEU A 5 37.66 -59.92 29.69
N SER A 6 37.84 -58.77 30.30
CA SER A 6 36.77 -57.89 30.73
C SER A 6 36.32 -57.00 29.58
N SER A 7 35.09 -57.13 29.18
CA SER A 7 34.44 -56.28 28.16
C SER A 7 33.74 -55.13 28.89
N CYS A 8 34.24 -53.92 28.69
CA CYS A 8 33.58 -52.69 29.12
C CYS A 8 32.58 -52.26 28.08
N PHE A 9 31.29 -52.37 28.40
CA PHE A 9 30.19 -51.74 27.65
C PHE A 9 30.07 -50.29 28.09
N GLY A 10 30.50 -49.37 27.21
CA GLY A 10 30.26 -47.94 27.36
C GLY A 10 28.83 -47.58 26.90
N LEU A 11 28.00 -47.20 27.83
CA LEU A 11 26.66 -46.69 27.60
C LEU A 11 26.76 -45.21 27.17
N THR A 12 26.67 -44.93 25.87
CA THR A 12 26.63 -43.55 25.36
C THR A 12 25.19 -43.03 25.49
N LEU A 13 24.96 -42.19 26.48
CA LEU A 13 23.70 -41.49 26.68
C LEU A 13 23.59 -40.33 25.68
N CYS A 14 22.87 -40.53 24.56
CA CYS A 14 22.46 -39.44 23.65
C CYS A 14 21.42 -38.58 24.35
N ILE A 15 21.82 -37.43 24.87
CA ILE A 15 20.89 -36.37 25.30
C ILE A 15 20.42 -35.67 24.02
N LEU A 16 19.24 -36.05 23.51
CA LEU A 16 18.51 -35.24 22.53
C LEU A 16 18.01 -33.99 23.26
N GLY A 17 18.74 -32.90 23.13
CA GLY A 17 18.24 -31.59 23.51
C GLY A 17 17.06 -31.22 22.60
N TYR A 18 15.85 -31.32 23.11
CA TYR A 18 14.70 -30.64 22.47
C TYR A 18 14.94 -29.13 22.59
N PHE A 19 15.43 -28.54 21.53
CA PHE A 19 15.23 -27.11 21.30
C PHE A 19 13.74 -26.91 21.06
N CYS A 20 12.98 -26.67 22.11
CA CYS A 20 11.71 -25.98 21.96
C CYS A 20 12.05 -24.58 21.44
N ALA A 21 11.97 -24.39 20.12
CA ALA A 21 11.80 -23.05 19.59
C ALA A 21 10.50 -22.53 20.24
N ASN A 22 10.64 -21.66 21.21
CA ASN A 22 9.53 -20.84 21.68
C ASN A 22 9.19 -19.92 20.52
N ASN A 23 8.37 -20.41 19.58
CA ASN A 23 7.56 -19.56 18.75
C ASN A 23 6.56 -18.91 19.70
N ASN A 24 6.98 -17.87 20.39
CA ASN A 24 6.01 -16.94 20.94
C ASN A 24 5.27 -16.40 19.70
N PRO A 25 3.97 -16.67 19.56
CA PRO A 25 3.20 -15.97 18.55
C PRO A 25 3.44 -14.49 18.84
N VAL A 26 3.91 -13.77 17.83
CA VAL A 26 3.88 -12.31 17.85
C VAL A 26 2.40 -12.01 17.87
N PHE A 27 1.84 -11.81 19.06
CA PHE A 27 0.46 -11.38 19.18
C PHE A 27 0.36 -10.06 18.45
N ALA A 28 -0.55 -10.00 17.50
CA ALA A 28 -1.01 -8.74 16.96
C ALA A 28 -1.32 -7.84 18.14
N GLN A 29 -0.70 -6.70 18.20
CA GLN A 29 -0.82 -5.82 19.35
C GLN A 29 -0.99 -4.38 18.88
N VAL A 30 -2.14 -3.81 19.22
CA VAL A 30 -2.35 -2.38 19.20
C VAL A 30 -2.20 -1.85 20.60
N THR A 31 -1.19 -1.02 20.85
CA THR A 31 -0.91 -0.45 22.18
C THR A 31 -0.65 1.03 22.12
N SER A 32 -1.29 1.80 23.00
CA SER A 32 -1.01 3.22 23.18
C SER A 32 0.43 3.43 23.67
N ASP A 33 1.05 4.54 23.29
CA ASP A 33 2.33 4.98 23.83
C ASP A 33 2.17 5.89 25.08
N GLY A 34 0.92 6.13 25.49
CA GLY A 34 0.58 6.97 26.64
C GLY A 34 0.55 8.48 26.34
N THR A 35 0.73 8.85 25.06
CA THR A 35 0.60 10.26 24.64
C THR A 35 -0.76 10.48 23.95
N VAL A 36 -1.18 11.73 23.78
CA VAL A 36 -2.42 12.17 23.13
C VAL A 36 -3.70 11.42 23.56
N ASN A 37 -3.73 10.94 24.81
CA ASN A 37 -4.90 10.30 25.45
C ASN A 37 -5.51 9.12 24.64
N THR A 38 -4.71 8.46 23.81
CA THR A 38 -5.17 7.26 23.10
C THR A 38 -5.41 6.13 24.08
N GLU A 39 -6.59 5.52 24.02
CA GLU A 39 -6.97 4.36 24.81
C GLU A 39 -7.22 3.18 23.88
N VAL A 40 -6.75 1.99 24.27
CA VAL A 40 -6.97 0.74 23.54
C VAL A 40 -7.53 -0.28 24.49
N ASN A 41 -8.71 -0.80 24.18
CA ASN A 41 -9.34 -1.88 24.92
C ASN A 41 -9.52 -3.10 24.01
N THR A 42 -8.91 -4.23 24.39
CA THR A 42 -9.00 -5.47 23.60
C THR A 42 -10.09 -6.36 24.17
N ASP A 43 -11.10 -6.66 23.35
CA ASP A 43 -12.14 -7.63 23.65
C ASP A 43 -12.20 -8.70 22.55
N GLY A 44 -11.84 -9.92 22.89
CA GLY A 44 -11.67 -11.01 21.92
C GLY A 44 -10.64 -10.65 20.85
N ASN A 45 -11.07 -10.60 19.61
CA ASN A 45 -10.24 -10.30 18.42
C ASN A 45 -10.29 -8.82 18.02
N THR A 46 -10.96 -7.96 18.80
CA THR A 46 -11.11 -6.54 18.48
C THR A 46 -10.28 -5.69 19.44
N ALA A 47 -9.37 -4.90 18.92
CA ALA A 47 -8.74 -3.80 19.61
C ALA A 47 -9.56 -2.53 19.35
N GLU A 48 -10.42 -2.16 20.31
CA GLU A 48 -11.20 -0.93 20.25
C GLU A 48 -10.32 0.25 20.65
N ILE A 49 -10.20 1.22 19.75
CA ILE A 49 -9.40 2.43 19.89
C ILE A 49 -10.35 3.58 20.19
N THR A 50 -10.18 4.21 21.35
CA THR A 50 -11.00 5.33 21.84
C THR A 50 -10.10 6.44 22.37
N GLY A 51 -10.71 7.49 22.91
CA GLY A 51 -9.95 8.65 23.39
C GLY A 51 -9.32 9.41 22.22
N GLY A 52 -8.01 9.65 22.33
CA GLY A 52 -7.32 10.54 21.39
C GLY A 52 -7.52 12.02 21.72
N GLU A 53 -6.86 12.89 20.97
CA GLU A 53 -7.02 14.33 21.08
C GLU A 53 -7.77 14.88 19.86
N THR A 54 -8.95 15.43 20.08
CA THR A 54 -9.75 16.04 19.02
C THR A 54 -9.44 17.52 18.88
N ARG A 55 -9.27 18.01 17.65
CA ARG A 55 -9.13 19.42 17.27
C ARG A 55 -10.02 19.69 16.05
N GLY A 56 -11.16 20.35 16.27
CA GLY A 56 -12.19 20.45 15.23
C GLY A 56 -12.68 19.08 14.81
N ASP A 57 -12.56 18.75 13.54
CA ASP A 57 -12.88 17.46 12.94
C ASP A 57 -11.66 16.54 12.72
N ASN A 58 -10.50 16.91 13.26
CA ASN A 58 -9.28 16.13 13.31
C ASN A 58 -9.16 15.37 14.62
N LEU A 59 -8.87 14.07 14.57
CA LEU A 59 -8.61 13.20 15.72
C LEU A 59 -7.20 12.63 15.64
N PHE A 60 -6.43 12.78 16.72
CA PHE A 60 -5.03 12.37 16.81
C PHE A 60 -4.89 11.17 17.75
N HIS A 61 -4.24 10.10 17.26
CA HIS A 61 -3.87 8.93 18.03
C HIS A 61 -2.36 8.67 17.98
N SER A 62 -1.83 8.11 19.05
CA SER A 62 -0.42 7.73 19.15
C SER A 62 -0.29 6.34 19.76
N PHE A 63 0.45 5.49 19.06
CA PHE A 63 0.65 4.10 19.42
C PHE A 63 2.13 3.80 19.65
N ARG A 64 2.42 2.96 20.62
CA ARG A 64 3.74 2.34 20.70
C ARG A 64 3.87 1.26 19.65
N ASP A 65 2.88 0.40 19.52
CA ASP A 65 2.83 -0.68 18.55
C ASP A 65 1.45 -0.70 17.86
N PHE A 66 1.43 -0.95 16.56
CA PHE A 66 0.19 -1.09 15.80
C PHE A 66 0.32 -2.29 14.85
N SER A 67 -0.14 -3.46 15.28
CA SER A 67 -0.17 -4.68 14.49
C SER A 67 -1.50 -5.39 14.68
N VAL A 68 -2.06 -5.94 13.60
CA VAL A 68 -3.39 -6.57 13.55
C VAL A 68 -3.24 -7.95 12.94
N GLY A 69 -3.54 -9.02 13.65
CA GLY A 69 -3.41 -10.41 13.20
C GLY A 69 -4.51 -10.84 12.24
N ALA A 70 -4.29 -11.98 11.59
CA ALA A 70 -5.30 -12.59 10.74
C ALA A 70 -6.56 -12.92 11.57
N GLY A 71 -7.69 -12.37 11.14
CA GLY A 71 -8.97 -12.51 11.84
C GLY A 71 -9.19 -11.55 13.02
N ASP A 72 -8.20 -10.68 13.30
CA ASP A 72 -8.33 -9.62 14.31
C ASP A 72 -8.76 -8.30 13.67
N GLU A 73 -9.19 -7.36 14.50
CA GLU A 73 -9.66 -6.05 14.10
C GLU A 73 -9.04 -4.93 14.96
N ALA A 74 -8.58 -3.87 14.32
CA ALA A 74 -8.31 -2.57 14.94
C ALA A 74 -9.46 -1.61 14.60
N PHE A 75 -10.27 -1.27 15.58
CA PHE A 75 -11.46 -0.46 15.40
C PHE A 75 -11.28 0.94 16.00
N PHE A 76 -11.13 1.95 15.15
CA PHE A 76 -11.20 3.34 15.57
C PHE A 76 -12.68 3.70 15.84
N ASN A 77 -13.06 3.66 17.12
CA ASN A 77 -14.43 4.01 17.56
C ASN A 77 -14.54 5.53 17.75
N ASN A 78 -14.34 6.26 16.64
CA ASN A 78 -14.42 7.71 16.56
C ASN A 78 -15.88 8.19 16.43
N ALA A 79 -16.13 9.46 16.76
CA ALA A 79 -17.39 10.13 16.46
C ALA A 79 -17.59 10.30 14.94
N ASN A 80 -18.83 10.27 14.49
CA ASN A 80 -19.15 10.29 13.04
C ASN A 80 -18.87 11.62 12.34
N ASP A 81 -18.63 12.68 13.09
CA ASP A 81 -18.28 14.02 12.62
C ASP A 81 -16.77 14.25 12.50
N ILE A 82 -15.96 13.23 12.83
CA ILE A 82 -14.53 13.26 12.56
C ILE A 82 -14.29 13.06 11.05
N SER A 83 -13.57 14.01 10.46
CA SER A 83 -13.19 13.97 9.04
C SER A 83 -11.83 13.31 8.83
N ASN A 84 -10.89 13.47 9.79
CA ASN A 84 -9.54 12.91 9.66
C ASN A 84 -9.07 12.29 10.97
N ILE A 85 -8.49 11.09 10.86
CA ILE A 85 -7.80 10.40 11.94
C ILE A 85 -6.31 10.37 11.59
N PHE A 86 -5.49 11.04 12.42
CA PHE A 86 -4.04 11.04 12.30
C PHE A 86 -3.44 10.10 13.34
N SER A 87 -2.82 9.01 12.87
CA SER A 87 -2.25 7.96 13.72
C SER A 87 -0.76 7.82 13.48
N ARG A 88 0.05 7.90 14.56
CA ARG A 88 1.48 7.65 14.51
C ARG A 88 1.87 6.44 15.35
N VAL A 89 2.91 5.72 14.93
CA VAL A 89 3.50 4.60 15.67
C VAL A 89 4.93 4.95 16.07
N THR A 90 5.21 4.94 17.39
CA THR A 90 6.43 5.52 17.97
C THR A 90 7.39 4.48 18.54
N GLY A 91 6.99 3.21 18.65
CA GLY A 91 7.74 2.16 19.36
C GLY A 91 8.92 1.55 18.57
N GLY A 92 9.12 1.94 17.29
CA GLY A 92 10.22 1.44 16.47
C GLY A 92 10.04 0.01 15.94
N ASN A 93 8.88 -0.60 16.13
CA ASN A 93 8.53 -1.91 15.56
C ASN A 93 7.72 -1.74 14.27
N ILE A 94 7.92 -2.64 13.30
CA ILE A 94 7.13 -2.67 12.06
C ILE A 94 5.66 -2.93 12.40
N SER A 95 4.75 -2.22 11.75
CA SER A 95 3.32 -2.53 11.76
C SER A 95 3.04 -3.73 10.86
N ASN A 96 2.71 -4.87 11.46
CA ASN A 96 2.29 -6.07 10.75
C ASN A 96 0.76 -6.15 10.77
N ILE A 97 0.13 -5.86 9.63
CA ILE A 97 -1.33 -5.76 9.49
C ILE A 97 -1.80 -6.87 8.57
N ASP A 98 -2.37 -7.93 9.14
CA ASP A 98 -2.95 -9.08 8.44
C ASP A 98 -4.43 -9.27 8.79
N GLY A 99 -5.07 -8.26 9.36
CA GLY A 99 -6.47 -8.22 9.77
C GLY A 99 -7.20 -6.99 9.27
N LEU A 100 -8.30 -6.64 9.93
CA LEU A 100 -9.18 -5.54 9.56
C LEU A 100 -8.80 -4.24 10.30
N ILE A 101 -8.68 -3.14 9.56
CA ILE A 101 -8.71 -1.79 10.11
C ILE A 101 -10.07 -1.17 9.78
N ARG A 102 -10.80 -0.72 10.81
CA ARG A 102 -12.12 -0.10 10.66
C ARG A 102 -12.23 1.23 11.40
N SER A 103 -13.02 2.14 10.85
CA SER A 103 -13.42 3.41 11.51
C SER A 103 -14.91 3.67 11.36
N ASN A 104 -15.46 4.58 12.16
CA ASN A 104 -16.81 5.07 12.02
C ASN A 104 -16.90 6.25 11.04
N GLY A 105 -18.10 6.49 10.49
CA GLY A 105 -18.40 7.65 9.65
C GLY A 105 -17.64 7.65 8.33
N SER A 106 -17.20 8.82 7.91
CA SER A 106 -16.49 9.05 6.64
C SER A 106 -15.03 9.53 6.85
N ALA A 107 -14.44 9.23 8.01
CA ALA A 107 -13.10 9.70 8.34
C ALA A 107 -12.03 9.11 7.41
N ASN A 108 -11.11 9.96 6.95
CA ASN A 108 -9.85 9.55 6.36
C ASN A 108 -8.92 9.04 7.45
N LEU A 109 -8.11 8.02 7.16
CA LEU A 109 -7.11 7.50 8.09
C LEU A 109 -5.69 7.72 7.54
N PHE A 110 -4.89 8.47 8.29
CA PHE A 110 -3.44 8.57 8.11
C PHE A 110 -2.77 7.67 9.15
N LEU A 111 -2.03 6.68 8.69
CA LEU A 111 -1.23 5.78 9.55
C LEU A 111 0.23 5.93 9.18
N ILE A 112 1.03 6.54 10.06
CA ILE A 112 2.47 6.65 9.85
C ILE A 112 3.23 5.74 10.81
N ASN A 113 4.17 4.97 10.26
CA ASN A 113 5.12 4.16 11.02
C ASN A 113 6.51 4.20 10.38
N PRO A 114 7.43 5.00 10.89
CA PRO A 114 8.80 5.08 10.33
C PRO A 114 9.55 3.76 10.30
N ALA A 115 9.23 2.80 11.18
CA ALA A 115 9.88 1.49 11.20
C ALA A 115 9.51 0.60 10.01
N GLY A 116 8.35 0.84 9.37
CA GLY A 116 7.85 0.05 8.24
C GLY A 116 6.40 -0.39 8.42
N ILE A 117 5.77 -0.75 7.30
CA ILE A 117 4.39 -1.27 7.25
C ILE A 117 4.38 -2.52 6.38
N LEU A 118 3.91 -3.64 6.94
CA LEU A 118 3.62 -4.88 6.22
C LEU A 118 2.10 -5.12 6.24
N MET A 119 1.48 -5.07 5.06
CA MET A 119 0.11 -5.50 4.83
C MET A 119 0.12 -6.95 4.38
N GLY A 120 -0.41 -7.85 5.20
CA GLY A 120 -0.49 -9.28 4.92
C GLY A 120 -1.61 -9.63 3.94
N GLU A 121 -1.69 -10.91 3.58
CA GLU A 121 -2.68 -11.43 2.61
C GLU A 121 -4.14 -11.22 3.07
N ASN A 122 -4.38 -11.19 4.40
CA ASN A 122 -5.71 -10.99 4.97
C ASN A 122 -6.00 -9.53 5.35
N ALA A 123 -5.07 -8.61 5.11
CA ALA A 123 -5.26 -7.19 5.41
C ALA A 123 -6.47 -6.62 4.68
N ARG A 124 -7.34 -5.90 5.42
CA ARG A 124 -8.57 -5.29 4.90
C ARG A 124 -8.78 -3.93 5.54
N LEU A 125 -9.44 -3.07 4.79
CA LEU A 125 -9.87 -1.74 5.23
C LEU A 125 -11.40 -1.64 5.17
N ASP A 126 -12.04 -1.20 6.25
CA ASP A 126 -13.43 -0.78 6.28
C ASP A 126 -13.50 0.64 6.84
N LEU A 127 -13.03 1.57 6.03
CA LEU A 127 -13.02 3.00 6.29
C LEU A 127 -14.12 3.67 5.46
N GLY A 128 -14.71 4.74 5.98
CA GLY A 128 -15.67 5.51 5.18
C GLY A 128 -15.02 6.51 4.25
N GLY A 129 -13.77 6.90 4.52
CA GLY A 129 -12.93 7.81 3.73
C GLY A 129 -11.70 7.13 3.16
N SER A 130 -10.69 7.94 2.87
CA SER A 130 -9.43 7.55 2.25
C SER A 130 -8.43 6.96 3.24
N PHE A 131 -7.48 6.18 2.74
CA PHE A 131 -6.38 5.61 3.52
C PHE A 131 -5.02 6.10 3.03
N TYR A 132 -4.22 6.61 3.96
CA TYR A 132 -2.84 7.08 3.72
C TYR A 132 -1.89 6.33 4.65
N GLY A 133 -1.31 5.24 4.17
CA GLY A 133 -0.30 4.44 4.88
C GLY A 133 1.11 4.88 4.52
N SER A 134 1.91 5.29 5.49
CA SER A 134 3.23 5.84 5.19
C SER A 134 4.29 5.48 6.23
N THR A 135 5.55 5.38 5.77
CA THR A 135 6.71 5.30 6.66
C THR A 135 7.39 6.66 6.87
N ALA A 136 6.67 7.75 6.60
CA ALA A 136 7.12 9.09 6.95
C ALA A 136 7.34 9.23 8.47
N ASP A 137 8.29 10.07 8.83
CA ASP A 137 8.60 10.41 10.23
C ASP A 137 7.55 11.31 10.86
N SER A 138 6.91 12.16 10.04
CA SER A 138 5.94 13.16 10.54
C SER A 138 4.88 13.49 9.50
N ILE A 139 3.70 13.89 10.02
CA ILE A 139 2.68 14.61 9.25
C ILE A 139 2.87 16.10 9.54
N LEU A 140 3.03 16.90 8.50
CA LEU A 140 3.24 18.35 8.61
C LEU A 140 1.92 19.11 8.52
N PHE A 141 1.83 20.16 9.32
CA PHE A 141 0.80 21.18 9.32
C PHE A 141 1.46 22.56 9.26
N ASP A 142 0.71 23.60 8.96
CA ASP A 142 1.25 24.97 8.90
C ASP A 142 1.94 25.42 10.22
N GLU A 143 1.46 24.91 11.36
CA GLU A 143 1.97 25.27 12.69
C GLU A 143 3.14 24.41 13.17
N GLY A 144 3.46 23.32 12.47
CA GLY A 144 4.50 22.36 12.84
C GLY A 144 4.15 20.92 12.49
N GLU A 145 4.58 19.95 13.29
CA GLU A 145 4.48 18.55 12.91
C GLU A 145 3.87 17.64 13.99
N PHE A 146 3.20 16.57 13.53
CA PHE A 146 2.81 15.42 14.32
C PHE A 146 3.82 14.30 14.04
N SER A 147 4.89 14.26 14.85
CA SER A 147 6.06 13.40 14.61
C SER A 147 5.95 12.06 15.31
N ALA A 148 6.33 10.98 14.63
CA ALA A 148 6.50 9.64 15.18
C ALA A 148 7.93 9.37 15.71
N THR A 149 8.89 10.24 15.40
CA THR A 149 10.32 10.06 15.74
C THR A 149 10.83 11.11 16.74
N ASP A 150 10.31 12.33 16.72
CA ASP A 150 10.60 13.34 17.73
C ASP A 150 9.49 13.33 18.78
N LEU A 151 9.76 12.70 19.93
CA LEU A 151 8.83 12.59 21.05
C LEU A 151 9.17 13.59 22.18
N GLU A 152 10.27 14.29 22.09
CA GLU A 152 10.68 15.30 23.07
C GLU A 152 9.96 16.62 22.81
N THR A 153 9.74 16.96 21.55
CA THR A 153 8.95 18.12 21.14
C THR A 153 7.46 17.80 21.24
N PRO A 154 6.64 18.62 21.94
CA PRO A 154 5.20 18.41 21.97
C PRO A 154 4.62 18.39 20.54
N PRO A 155 3.78 17.39 20.20
CA PRO A 155 3.22 17.30 18.86
C PRO A 155 2.26 18.45 18.58
N VAL A 156 2.26 18.94 17.36
CA VAL A 156 1.23 19.88 16.90
C VAL A 156 -0.08 19.13 16.70
N LEU A 157 -1.12 19.62 17.40
CA LEU A 157 -2.48 19.13 17.30
C LEU A 157 -3.37 20.31 16.87
N THR A 158 -3.82 20.30 15.63
CA THR A 158 -4.45 21.46 14.98
C THR A 158 -5.78 21.11 14.30
N ILE A 159 -6.59 22.14 14.06
CA ILE A 159 -7.80 22.02 13.22
C ILE A 159 -7.48 22.10 11.72
N ASN A 160 -6.26 22.47 11.36
CA ASN A 160 -5.87 22.67 9.97
C ASN A 160 -5.66 21.34 9.25
N ALA A 161 -5.77 21.38 7.92
CA ALA A 161 -5.47 20.25 7.06
C ALA A 161 -3.96 19.96 7.03
N PRO A 162 -3.53 18.70 6.86
CA PRO A 162 -2.12 18.37 6.67
C PRO A 162 -1.63 18.92 5.33
N ILE A 163 -0.37 19.39 5.31
CA ILE A 163 0.28 19.95 4.13
C ILE A 163 1.39 19.08 3.57
N GLY A 164 1.84 18.04 4.31
CA GLY A 164 2.89 17.17 3.83
C GLY A 164 3.22 15.98 4.72
N LEU A 165 3.99 15.07 4.15
CA LEU A 165 4.61 13.93 4.83
C LEU A 165 6.12 14.10 4.78
N GLN A 166 6.74 14.24 5.96
CA GLN A 166 8.19 14.41 6.08
C GLN A 166 8.87 13.06 6.25
N PHE A 167 9.73 12.72 5.32
CA PHE A 167 10.64 11.58 5.42
C PHE A 167 12.01 12.04 5.93
N ARG A 168 12.63 11.23 6.80
CA ARG A 168 14.00 11.39 7.29
C ARG A 168 14.81 10.11 6.99
N GLU A 169 15.97 9.94 7.58
CA GLU A 169 16.87 8.83 7.24
C GLU A 169 16.37 7.44 7.65
N THR A 170 15.50 7.35 8.64
CA THR A 170 15.09 6.10 9.31
C THR A 170 13.88 5.41 8.69
N ALA A 171 13.27 5.97 7.64
CA ALA A 171 12.07 5.41 7.04
C ALA A 171 12.26 3.95 6.56
N GLY A 172 11.27 3.08 6.88
CA GLY A 172 11.23 1.68 6.48
C GLY A 172 10.51 1.45 5.14
N GLU A 173 10.42 0.17 4.74
CA GLU A 173 9.69 -0.25 3.54
C GLU A 173 8.18 -0.32 3.81
N VAL A 174 7.38 -0.20 2.73
CA VAL A 174 5.99 -0.66 2.69
C VAL A 174 5.92 -1.93 1.86
N VAL A 175 5.37 -2.99 2.43
CA VAL A 175 5.20 -4.28 1.77
C VAL A 175 3.72 -4.65 1.77
N VAL A 176 3.19 -5.07 0.62
CA VAL A 176 1.82 -5.59 0.48
C VAL A 176 1.89 -7.00 -0.09
N GLN A 177 1.35 -7.96 0.65
CA GLN A 177 1.26 -9.36 0.26
C GLN A 177 -0.16 -9.72 -0.14
N GLY A 178 -0.32 -10.72 -1.02
CA GLY A 178 -1.64 -11.17 -1.44
C GLY A 178 -1.60 -12.37 -2.36
N THR A 179 -2.76 -12.73 -2.88
CA THR A 179 -2.98 -13.92 -3.73
C THR A 179 -2.83 -13.67 -5.23
N GLY A 180 -2.50 -12.44 -5.60
CA GLY A 180 -2.40 -12.02 -7.00
C GLY A 180 -3.74 -11.61 -7.62
N ASN A 181 -3.66 -10.93 -8.77
CA ASN A 181 -4.82 -10.45 -9.52
C ASN A 181 -5.53 -11.56 -10.29
N SER A 182 -6.78 -11.29 -10.66
CA SER A 182 -7.63 -12.16 -11.47
C SER A 182 -7.73 -11.71 -12.94
N LEU A 183 -6.88 -10.81 -13.40
CA LEU A 183 -6.88 -10.33 -14.78
C LEU A 183 -6.54 -11.48 -15.74
N VAL A 184 -7.36 -11.67 -16.77
CA VAL A 184 -7.19 -12.71 -17.78
C VAL A 184 -7.00 -12.07 -19.15
N PHE A 185 -5.98 -12.52 -19.87
CA PHE A 185 -5.76 -12.13 -21.26
C PHE A 185 -6.37 -13.17 -22.20
N ASP A 186 -7.27 -12.73 -23.10
CA ASP A 186 -7.80 -13.56 -24.19
C ASP A 186 -6.92 -13.36 -25.44
N PRO A 187 -6.12 -14.36 -25.83
CA PRO A 187 -5.21 -14.22 -26.96
C PRO A 187 -5.94 -14.28 -28.33
N ILE A 188 -7.21 -14.67 -28.38
CA ILE A 188 -8.00 -14.72 -29.62
C ILE A 188 -8.56 -13.35 -29.93
N ASN A 189 -9.16 -12.70 -28.93
CA ASN A 189 -9.77 -11.39 -29.09
C ASN A 189 -8.80 -10.25 -28.75
N LEU A 190 -7.61 -10.57 -28.22
CA LEU A 190 -6.60 -9.62 -27.75
C LEU A 190 -7.17 -8.69 -26.68
N THR A 191 -8.00 -9.20 -25.79
CA THR A 191 -8.66 -8.43 -24.75
C THR A 191 -8.18 -8.83 -23.36
N PHE A 192 -8.08 -7.85 -22.46
CA PHE A 192 -8.01 -8.10 -21.03
C PHE A 192 -9.40 -8.04 -20.42
N THR A 193 -9.73 -8.98 -19.55
CA THR A 193 -10.95 -8.98 -18.76
C THR A 193 -10.60 -9.11 -17.29
N PRO A 194 -11.04 -8.19 -16.43
CA PRO A 194 -10.94 -8.41 -14.99
C PRO A 194 -11.85 -9.57 -14.61
N GLY A 195 -11.34 -10.49 -13.79
CA GLY A 195 -12.14 -11.50 -13.10
C GLY A 195 -12.83 -10.91 -11.87
N GLU A 196 -13.14 -11.76 -10.89
CA GLU A 196 -13.60 -11.29 -9.58
C GLU A 196 -12.50 -10.44 -8.91
N THR A 197 -12.91 -9.38 -8.22
CA THR A 197 -11.95 -8.55 -7.46
C THR A 197 -11.27 -9.41 -6.40
N PRO A 198 -9.94 -9.59 -6.49
CA PRO A 198 -9.24 -10.41 -5.53
C PRO A 198 -9.21 -9.76 -4.14
N PRO A 199 -9.00 -10.55 -3.09
CA PRO A 199 -8.73 -9.99 -1.78
C PRO A 199 -7.56 -9.01 -1.81
N GLY A 200 -7.63 -7.92 -1.04
CA GLY A 200 -6.59 -6.91 -0.98
C GLY A 200 -7.03 -5.66 -0.23
N LEU A 201 -6.20 -4.63 -0.30
CA LEU A 201 -6.54 -3.33 0.27
C LEU A 201 -7.52 -2.61 -0.66
N GLN A 202 -8.66 -2.26 -0.12
CA GLN A 202 -9.71 -1.57 -0.84
C GLN A 202 -10.23 -0.39 -0.03
N VAL A 203 -10.47 0.74 -0.70
CA VAL A 203 -11.20 1.90 -0.16
C VAL A 203 -12.58 2.00 -0.80
N LYS A 204 -13.45 2.85 -0.24
CA LYS A 204 -14.79 3.09 -0.80
C LYS A 204 -14.69 3.73 -2.19
N PRO A 205 -15.73 3.59 -3.04
CA PRO A 205 -15.74 4.23 -4.35
C PRO A 205 -15.49 5.73 -4.28
N GLY A 206 -14.58 6.22 -5.14
CA GLY A 206 -14.18 7.61 -5.21
C GLY A 206 -13.09 8.04 -4.22
N GLU A 207 -12.74 7.20 -3.25
CA GLU A 207 -11.74 7.50 -2.23
C GLU A 207 -10.29 7.24 -2.69
N THR A 208 -9.32 7.74 -1.91
CA THR A 208 -7.89 7.59 -2.19
C THR A 208 -7.27 6.48 -1.34
N LEU A 209 -6.48 5.62 -1.96
CA LEU A 209 -5.59 4.65 -1.32
C LEU A 209 -4.14 5.05 -1.60
N ALA A 210 -3.44 5.56 -0.60
CA ALA A 210 -2.06 6.02 -0.73
C ALA A 210 -1.10 5.17 0.11
N LEU A 211 0.01 4.72 -0.50
CA LEU A 211 1.08 4.00 0.16
C LEU A 211 2.43 4.63 -0.16
N LEU A 212 3.16 5.08 0.88
CA LEU A 212 4.43 5.76 0.73
C LEU A 212 5.48 5.20 1.68
N GLY A 213 6.66 4.85 1.16
CA GLY A 213 7.74 4.30 2.00
C GLY A 213 9.12 4.45 1.39
N LYS A 214 10.15 4.05 2.14
CA LYS A 214 11.53 3.94 1.64
C LYS A 214 11.75 2.55 1.03
N GLY A 215 11.24 2.37 -0.19
CA GLY A 215 11.04 1.09 -0.85
C GLY A 215 9.58 0.64 -0.75
N LEU A 216 9.04 0.13 -1.84
CA LEU A 216 7.67 -0.36 -1.88
C LEU A 216 7.60 -1.65 -2.69
N LYS A 217 7.02 -2.71 -2.09
CA LYS A 217 6.90 -4.03 -2.70
C LYS A 217 5.46 -4.54 -2.61
N LEU A 218 4.91 -4.94 -3.75
CA LEU A 218 3.66 -5.69 -3.83
C LEU A 218 3.98 -7.10 -4.34
N THR A 219 3.90 -8.10 -3.46
CA THR A 219 4.11 -9.51 -3.80
C THR A 219 2.76 -10.21 -3.80
N GLY A 220 2.14 -10.34 -4.96
CA GLY A 220 0.75 -10.77 -5.08
C GLY A 220 -0.28 -9.83 -4.44
N GLY A 221 0.16 -8.70 -3.89
CA GLY A 221 -0.69 -7.73 -3.21
C GLY A 221 -1.59 -6.97 -4.18
N ASN A 222 -2.85 -6.74 -3.78
CA ASN A 222 -3.84 -6.06 -4.61
C ASN A 222 -4.30 -4.77 -3.96
N LEU A 223 -4.22 -3.66 -4.70
CA LEU A 223 -4.73 -2.35 -4.33
C LEU A 223 -5.92 -2.02 -5.23
N PHE A 224 -7.06 -1.66 -4.64
CA PHE A 224 -8.27 -1.34 -5.38
C PHE A 224 -8.95 -0.07 -4.87
N ALA A 225 -9.31 0.83 -5.81
CA ALA A 225 -10.07 2.05 -5.53
C ALA A 225 -11.06 2.30 -6.69
N ASP A 226 -12.30 1.81 -6.56
CA ASP A 226 -13.36 1.93 -7.57
C ASP A 226 -13.62 3.41 -7.94
N GLY A 227 -13.22 3.81 -9.15
CA GLY A 227 -13.35 5.19 -9.64
C GLY A 227 -12.61 6.23 -8.78
N GLY A 228 -11.82 5.80 -7.81
CA GLY A 228 -11.08 6.64 -6.87
C GLY A 228 -9.64 6.93 -7.33
N ARG A 229 -8.73 6.99 -6.37
CA ARG A 229 -7.33 7.29 -6.65
C ARG A 229 -6.40 6.33 -5.93
N ILE A 230 -5.33 5.89 -6.60
CA ILE A 230 -4.23 5.16 -5.98
C ILE A 230 -2.94 5.94 -6.15
N GLU A 231 -2.25 6.17 -5.04
CA GLU A 231 -0.95 6.84 -4.95
C GLU A 231 0.08 5.86 -4.39
N VAL A 232 1.16 5.64 -5.13
CA VAL A 232 2.27 4.77 -4.70
C VAL A 232 3.57 5.52 -4.85
N GLY A 233 4.23 5.81 -3.73
CA GLY A 233 5.47 6.58 -3.70
C GLY A 233 6.61 5.88 -2.97
N SER A 234 7.79 5.87 -3.56
CA SER A 234 8.98 5.29 -2.93
C SER A 234 10.08 6.33 -2.78
N ILE A 235 10.28 6.81 -1.55
CA ILE A 235 11.13 7.96 -1.20
C ILE A 235 12.45 7.45 -0.59
N ASN A 236 13.60 7.97 -1.03
CA ASN A 236 14.90 7.49 -0.56
C ASN A 236 15.47 8.25 0.63
N SER A 237 15.37 9.55 0.63
CA SER A 237 16.12 10.40 1.57
C SER A 237 15.23 11.37 2.29
N SER A 238 15.83 12.17 3.16
CA SER A 238 15.17 13.28 3.82
C SER A 238 14.49 14.18 2.79
N SER A 239 13.18 14.07 2.68
CA SER A 239 12.37 14.71 1.63
C SER A 239 10.97 15.00 2.16
N LEU A 240 10.35 16.01 1.59
CA LEU A 240 8.95 16.36 1.82
C LEU A 240 8.11 15.90 0.62
N VAL A 241 7.06 15.13 0.89
CA VAL A 241 5.99 14.88 -0.06
C VAL A 241 4.83 15.80 0.30
N ASN A 242 4.50 16.73 -0.60
CA ASN A 242 3.43 17.68 -0.36
C ASN A 242 2.05 17.03 -0.50
N LEU A 243 1.14 17.39 0.38
CA LEU A 243 -0.26 16.98 0.37
C LEU A 243 -1.10 18.14 -0.20
N ILE A 244 -1.63 17.95 -1.40
CA ILE A 244 -2.48 18.94 -2.07
C ILE A 244 -3.94 18.56 -1.85
N ALA A 245 -4.65 19.36 -1.06
CA ALA A 245 -6.06 19.11 -0.77
C ALA A 245 -6.93 19.22 -2.03
N LYS A 246 -7.79 18.23 -2.25
CA LYS A 246 -8.72 18.17 -3.38
C LYS A 246 -10.02 17.49 -2.97
N GLU A 247 -11.12 18.26 -2.92
CA GLU A 247 -12.48 17.74 -2.72
C GLU A 247 -12.64 16.79 -1.50
N GLY A 248 -11.99 17.13 -0.38
CA GLY A 248 -12.04 16.32 0.85
C GLY A 248 -10.96 15.23 0.95
N ASN A 249 -10.17 15.04 -0.09
CA ASN A 249 -9.04 14.12 -0.17
C ASN A 249 -7.74 14.86 -0.46
N TRP A 250 -6.62 14.16 -0.55
CA TRP A 250 -5.32 14.72 -0.93
C TRP A 250 -4.73 13.96 -2.10
N THR A 251 -4.09 14.71 -2.99
CA THR A 251 -3.15 14.19 -3.99
C THR A 251 -1.73 14.47 -3.55
N LEU A 252 -0.78 13.67 -4.01
CA LEU A 252 0.61 13.77 -3.61
C LEU A 252 1.42 14.50 -4.67
N ASP A 253 2.24 15.48 -4.23
CA ASP A 253 3.19 16.17 -5.07
C ASP A 253 4.61 15.89 -4.60
N TYR A 254 5.43 15.39 -5.52
CA TYR A 254 6.80 14.94 -5.28
C TYR A 254 7.85 15.95 -5.75
N THR A 255 7.47 17.20 -6.03
CA THR A 255 8.38 18.24 -6.57
C THR A 255 9.58 18.49 -5.67
N ASP A 256 9.38 18.40 -4.35
CA ASP A 256 10.43 18.61 -3.33
C ASP A 256 11.19 17.32 -2.95
N VAL A 257 10.89 16.19 -3.60
CA VAL A 257 11.58 14.92 -3.36
C VAL A 257 12.87 14.87 -4.16
N SER A 258 13.99 14.82 -3.46
CA SER A 258 15.33 14.86 -4.10
C SER A 258 15.79 13.52 -4.66
N SER A 259 15.31 12.40 -4.12
CA SER A 259 15.66 11.06 -4.60
C SER A 259 14.61 10.01 -4.20
N PHE A 260 14.50 8.99 -5.05
CA PHE A 260 13.53 7.93 -4.92
C PHE A 260 14.20 6.56 -4.70
N GLN A 261 13.44 5.59 -4.17
CA GLN A 261 13.77 4.18 -4.09
C GLN A 261 12.94 3.38 -5.10
N ASP A 262 13.18 2.07 -5.14
CA ASP A 262 12.53 1.18 -6.08
C ASP A 262 11.11 0.83 -5.65
N ILE A 263 10.26 0.58 -6.66
CA ILE A 263 8.92 0.03 -6.54
C ILE A 263 8.89 -1.28 -7.32
N GLU A 264 8.45 -2.36 -6.68
CA GLU A 264 8.41 -3.70 -7.26
C GLU A 264 7.00 -4.29 -7.13
N LEU A 265 6.43 -4.69 -8.27
CA LEU A 265 5.19 -5.45 -8.35
C LEU A 265 5.53 -6.83 -8.93
N SER A 266 5.28 -7.89 -8.18
CA SER A 266 5.58 -9.27 -8.55
C SER A 266 4.44 -10.23 -8.19
N GLU A 267 4.49 -11.47 -8.70
CA GLU A 267 3.55 -12.54 -8.37
C GLU A 267 2.09 -12.17 -8.61
N ARG A 268 1.80 -11.52 -9.76
CA ARG A 268 0.46 -11.07 -10.15
C ARG A 268 -0.11 -9.98 -9.23
N ALA A 269 0.72 -9.17 -8.61
CA ALA A 269 0.24 -8.01 -7.87
C ALA A 269 -0.58 -7.06 -8.77
N SER A 270 -1.50 -6.28 -8.19
CA SER A 270 -2.29 -5.33 -8.97
C SER A 270 -2.49 -3.98 -8.30
N VAL A 271 -2.60 -2.96 -9.16
CA VAL A 271 -3.05 -1.60 -8.83
C VAL A 271 -4.20 -1.29 -9.78
N ASP A 272 -5.42 -1.21 -9.26
CA ASP A 272 -6.66 -1.15 -10.03
C ASP A 272 -7.58 -0.02 -9.57
N VAL A 273 -7.97 0.84 -10.51
CA VAL A 273 -8.94 1.92 -10.29
C VAL A 273 -10.15 1.82 -11.23
N SER A 274 -10.40 0.62 -11.74
CA SER A 274 -11.52 0.34 -12.64
C SER A 274 -12.85 0.71 -12.01
N SER A 275 -13.81 1.11 -12.85
CA SER A 275 -15.19 1.42 -12.42
C SER A 275 -16.17 1.21 -13.57
N THR A 276 -17.36 0.77 -13.26
CA THR A 276 -18.50 0.71 -14.20
C THR A 276 -19.01 2.09 -14.62
N LEU A 277 -18.67 3.13 -13.85
CA LEU A 277 -18.90 4.53 -14.19
C LEU A 277 -17.68 5.08 -14.90
N GLY A 278 -16.84 5.83 -14.21
CA GLY A 278 -15.58 6.40 -14.71
C GLY A 278 -14.42 5.88 -13.89
N ALA A 279 -13.47 5.21 -14.53
CA ALA A 279 -12.28 4.73 -13.85
C ALA A 279 -11.49 5.90 -13.22
N GLY A 280 -10.87 5.62 -12.09
CA GLY A 280 -10.08 6.59 -11.33
C GLY A 280 -8.71 6.88 -11.93
N SER A 281 -7.82 7.41 -11.11
CA SER A 281 -6.45 7.74 -11.52
C SER A 281 -5.42 7.02 -10.64
N ILE A 282 -4.29 6.66 -11.23
CA ILE A 282 -3.14 6.06 -10.55
C ILE A 282 -1.93 6.98 -10.73
N GLN A 283 -1.20 7.23 -9.65
CA GLN A 283 0.12 7.85 -9.71
C GLN A 283 1.14 6.96 -9.01
N ILE A 284 2.20 6.60 -9.75
CA ILE A 284 3.33 5.83 -9.22
C ILE A 284 4.59 6.66 -9.41
N GLN A 285 5.38 6.80 -8.32
CA GLN A 285 6.58 7.61 -8.32
C GLN A 285 7.72 6.90 -7.60
N GLY A 286 8.78 6.52 -8.34
CA GLY A 286 9.93 5.77 -7.81
C GLY A 286 11.23 6.05 -8.56
N ARG A 287 12.32 5.36 -8.15
CA ARG A 287 13.59 5.32 -8.89
C ARG A 287 13.50 4.33 -10.06
N ASN A 288 13.31 3.07 -9.74
CA ASN A 288 12.94 2.03 -10.70
C ASN A 288 11.52 1.57 -10.38
N VAL A 289 10.70 1.41 -11.40
CA VAL A 289 9.36 0.81 -11.29
C VAL A 289 9.37 -0.48 -12.08
N THR A 290 9.33 -1.61 -11.38
CA THR A 290 9.32 -2.95 -11.98
C THR A 290 7.94 -3.58 -11.83
N VAL A 291 7.40 -4.04 -12.96
CA VAL A 291 6.13 -4.78 -13.04
C VAL A 291 6.42 -6.11 -13.71
N ASP A 292 6.44 -7.19 -12.96
CA ASP A 292 6.77 -8.52 -13.46
C ASP A 292 5.83 -9.64 -12.96
N GLY A 293 6.09 -10.87 -13.37
CA GLY A 293 5.38 -12.05 -12.91
C GLY A 293 3.86 -12.05 -13.16
N GLY A 294 3.40 -11.33 -14.19
CA GLY A 294 1.97 -11.17 -14.50
C GLY A 294 1.27 -10.10 -13.66
N SER A 295 2.03 -9.20 -13.04
CA SER A 295 1.48 -8.07 -12.28
C SER A 295 0.90 -7.00 -13.21
N ALA A 296 -0.06 -6.22 -12.71
CA ALA A 296 -0.81 -5.31 -13.54
C ALA A 296 -1.10 -3.96 -12.85
N ILE A 297 -0.92 -2.88 -13.58
CA ILE A 297 -1.40 -1.54 -13.24
C ILE A 297 -2.42 -1.19 -14.29
N PHE A 298 -3.70 -1.07 -13.93
CA PHE A 298 -4.73 -0.97 -14.94
C PHE A 298 -5.97 -0.18 -14.51
N SER A 299 -6.76 0.21 -15.53
CA SER A 299 -8.06 0.83 -15.34
C SER A 299 -9.01 0.48 -16.49
N PHE A 300 -10.22 0.03 -16.14
CA PHE A 300 -11.32 -0.16 -17.08
C PHE A 300 -12.44 0.83 -16.77
N THR A 301 -12.88 1.59 -17.78
CA THR A 301 -13.93 2.58 -17.60
C THR A 301 -15.23 2.18 -18.31
N GLY A 302 -16.36 2.56 -17.73
CA GLY A 302 -17.68 2.26 -18.27
C GLY A 302 -18.31 3.44 -18.99
N SER A 303 -19.28 4.11 -18.34
CA SER A 303 -20.14 5.13 -18.95
C SER A 303 -19.61 6.56 -18.88
N GLN A 304 -18.54 6.82 -18.11
CA GLN A 304 -17.86 8.11 -17.99
C GLN A 304 -16.38 7.98 -18.35
N PRO A 305 -15.70 9.06 -18.78
CA PRO A 305 -14.27 9.00 -19.13
C PRO A 305 -13.42 8.48 -18.00
N GLY A 306 -12.42 7.65 -18.33
CA GLY A 306 -11.41 7.19 -17.40
C GLY A 306 -10.41 8.28 -17.03
N GLY A 307 -9.81 8.16 -15.84
CA GLY A 307 -8.72 9.02 -15.39
C GLY A 307 -7.37 8.67 -16.06
N THR A 308 -6.27 9.06 -15.43
CA THR A 308 -4.92 8.84 -15.96
C THR A 308 -4.15 7.86 -15.07
N ILE A 309 -3.49 6.90 -15.70
CA ILE A 309 -2.41 6.13 -15.07
C ILE A 309 -1.11 6.87 -15.38
N GLN A 310 -0.42 7.33 -14.35
CA GLN A 310 0.87 8.00 -14.43
C GLN A 310 1.93 7.16 -13.74
N VAL A 311 2.97 6.74 -14.49
CA VAL A 311 4.10 5.97 -13.97
C VAL A 311 5.37 6.76 -14.21
N ASN A 312 5.95 7.28 -13.15
CA ASN A 312 7.18 8.07 -13.18
C ASN A 312 8.30 7.32 -12.49
N ALA A 313 9.41 7.15 -13.17
CA ALA A 313 10.65 6.63 -12.62
C ALA A 313 11.81 7.58 -12.94
N THR A 314 12.69 7.85 -11.96
CA THR A 314 13.89 8.65 -12.26
C THR A 314 14.90 7.88 -13.10
N ASP A 315 14.92 6.53 -13.03
CA ASP A 315 15.80 5.68 -13.83
C ASP A 315 14.98 4.86 -14.85
N THR A 316 14.36 3.76 -14.41
CA THR A 316 13.77 2.77 -15.33
C THR A 316 12.34 2.41 -14.98
N VAL A 317 11.45 2.39 -15.99
CA VAL A 317 10.20 1.65 -15.98
C VAL A 317 10.43 0.32 -16.69
N ASN A 318 10.30 -0.80 -15.99
CA ASN A 318 10.55 -2.14 -16.49
C ASN A 318 9.29 -3.00 -16.36
N VAL A 319 8.63 -3.27 -17.48
CA VAL A 319 7.45 -4.16 -17.57
C VAL A 319 7.89 -5.44 -18.26
N THR A 320 7.88 -6.57 -17.55
CA THR A 320 8.51 -7.77 -18.09
C THR A 320 7.78 -9.06 -17.73
N GLY A 321 7.79 -9.98 -18.68
CA GLY A 321 7.38 -11.36 -18.47
C GLY A 321 5.88 -11.58 -18.35
N VAL A 322 5.58 -12.79 -17.95
CA VAL A 322 4.23 -13.31 -17.71
C VAL A 322 4.19 -14.04 -16.37
N SER A 323 3.01 -14.32 -15.86
CA SER A 323 2.85 -15.14 -14.65
C SER A 323 3.45 -16.56 -14.84
N ALA A 324 3.79 -17.23 -13.73
CA ALA A 324 4.41 -18.55 -13.74
C ALA A 324 3.60 -19.61 -14.52
N ASN A 325 2.28 -19.46 -14.58
CA ASN A 325 1.37 -20.31 -15.37
C ASN A 325 1.13 -19.82 -16.80
N ASN A 326 1.81 -18.76 -17.26
CA ASN A 326 1.67 -18.10 -18.55
C ASN A 326 0.24 -17.60 -18.88
N GLN A 327 -0.60 -17.36 -17.88
CA GLN A 327 -1.98 -16.90 -18.09
C GLN A 327 -2.17 -15.40 -17.99
N ALA A 328 -1.25 -14.69 -17.35
CA ALA A 328 -1.30 -13.25 -17.20
C ALA A 328 0.01 -12.60 -17.70
N ALA A 329 -0.08 -11.63 -18.56
CA ALA A 329 1.03 -10.77 -18.94
C ALA A 329 1.25 -9.69 -17.89
N SER A 330 2.50 -9.30 -17.65
CA SER A 330 2.79 -8.09 -16.90
C SER A 330 2.35 -6.88 -17.72
N THR A 331 1.60 -5.94 -17.12
CA THR A 331 0.91 -4.94 -17.96
C THR A 331 0.75 -3.58 -17.30
N LEU A 332 0.84 -2.53 -18.14
CA LEU A 332 0.32 -1.17 -17.88
C LEU A 332 -0.82 -0.93 -18.85
N TYR A 333 -2.05 -0.78 -18.36
CA TYR A 333 -3.18 -0.89 -19.26
C TYR A 333 -4.38 -0.01 -18.89
N THR A 334 -4.95 0.66 -19.90
CA THR A 334 -6.22 1.36 -19.77
C THR A 334 -7.17 0.91 -20.87
N ALA A 335 -8.48 0.80 -20.57
CA ALA A 335 -9.46 0.53 -21.62
C ALA A 335 -10.85 1.08 -21.30
N ALA A 336 -11.64 1.34 -22.36
CA ALA A 336 -13.08 1.32 -22.22
C ALA A 336 -13.55 -0.14 -22.18
N SER A 337 -14.35 -0.51 -21.18
CA SER A 337 -14.87 -1.88 -21.00
C SER A 337 -15.83 -2.28 -22.14
N LEU A 338 -16.19 -3.56 -22.24
CA LEU A 338 -17.06 -4.10 -23.30
C LEU A 338 -18.38 -3.31 -23.46
N ASP A 339 -18.98 -2.90 -22.36
CA ASP A 339 -20.20 -2.07 -22.36
C ASP A 339 -19.88 -0.57 -22.21
N GLY A 340 -18.60 -0.20 -22.28
CA GLY A 340 -18.11 1.17 -22.11
C GLY A 340 -18.54 2.08 -23.27
N THR A 341 -19.14 3.21 -22.93
CA THR A 341 -19.57 4.22 -23.90
C THR A 341 -18.68 5.46 -23.90
N ALA A 342 -17.85 5.61 -22.88
CA ALA A 342 -16.96 6.75 -22.72
C ALA A 342 -15.52 6.43 -23.14
N LYS A 343 -14.69 7.47 -23.28
CA LYS A 343 -13.26 7.35 -23.61
C LYS A 343 -12.54 6.60 -22.48
N GLY A 344 -11.68 5.62 -22.82
CA GLY A 344 -10.73 4.97 -21.92
C GLY A 344 -9.76 5.96 -21.27
N GLY A 345 -9.16 5.57 -20.14
CA GLY A 345 -8.18 6.38 -19.43
C GLY A 345 -6.89 6.60 -20.23
N ASP A 346 -6.17 7.66 -19.95
CA ASP A 346 -4.87 7.93 -20.56
C ASP A 346 -3.74 7.25 -19.77
N LEU A 347 -2.65 6.88 -20.44
CA LEU A 347 -1.45 6.28 -19.84
C LEU A 347 -0.25 7.17 -20.10
N ALA A 348 0.37 7.68 -19.06
CA ALA A 348 1.57 8.52 -19.13
C ALA A 348 2.75 7.80 -18.44
N ILE A 349 3.86 7.64 -19.14
CA ILE A 349 5.09 7.02 -18.64
C ILE A 349 6.22 8.01 -18.81
N ALA A 350 6.94 8.33 -17.72
CA ALA A 350 8.13 9.17 -17.75
C ALA A 350 9.29 8.46 -17.04
N SER A 351 10.43 8.31 -17.74
CA SER A 351 11.63 7.65 -17.19
C SER A 351 12.87 7.98 -18.03
N ASP A 352 14.07 7.61 -17.58
CA ASP A 352 15.23 7.58 -18.46
C ASP A 352 15.13 6.41 -19.43
N LYS A 353 14.71 5.23 -18.95
CA LYS A 353 14.53 4.03 -19.77
C LYS A 353 13.16 3.41 -19.59
N LEU A 354 12.50 3.06 -20.70
CA LEU A 354 11.33 2.19 -20.71
C LEU A 354 11.70 0.84 -21.32
N ILE A 355 11.47 -0.24 -20.59
CA ILE A 355 11.72 -1.61 -21.05
C ILE A 355 10.41 -2.40 -20.98
N ALA A 356 9.94 -2.89 -22.15
CA ALA A 356 8.82 -3.82 -22.26
C ALA A 356 9.27 -5.07 -23.00
N ARG A 357 9.26 -6.24 -22.34
CA ARG A 357 9.77 -7.49 -22.92
C ARG A 357 9.14 -8.74 -22.32
N GLY A 358 9.44 -9.91 -22.94
CA GLY A 358 9.05 -11.21 -22.40
C GLY A 358 7.52 -11.43 -22.37
N GLY A 359 6.77 -10.85 -23.29
CA GLY A 359 5.32 -10.95 -23.35
C GLY A 359 4.56 -9.87 -22.58
N ALA A 360 5.28 -8.93 -21.95
CA ALA A 360 4.66 -7.78 -21.28
C ALA A 360 3.87 -6.90 -22.27
N GLN A 361 2.86 -6.19 -21.76
CA GLN A 361 1.98 -5.35 -22.56
C GLN A 361 1.82 -3.94 -21.99
N ILE A 362 1.82 -2.94 -22.86
CA ILE A 362 1.51 -1.56 -22.54
C ILE A 362 0.44 -1.13 -23.55
N GLY A 363 -0.75 -0.77 -23.06
CA GLY A 363 -1.89 -0.52 -23.94
C GLY A 363 -2.88 0.52 -23.43
N ALA A 364 -3.57 1.14 -24.39
CA ALA A 364 -4.75 1.96 -24.15
C ALA A 364 -5.78 1.63 -25.24
N ASP A 365 -6.78 0.87 -24.88
CA ASP A 365 -7.72 0.25 -25.83
C ASP A 365 -9.17 0.69 -25.62
N THR A 366 -10.03 0.21 -26.50
CA THR A 366 -11.48 0.26 -26.30
C THR A 366 -12.09 -1.07 -26.74
N TYR A 367 -12.91 -1.65 -25.89
CA TYR A 367 -13.71 -2.84 -26.19
C TYR A 367 -15.18 -2.50 -26.41
N GLY A 368 -15.58 -1.30 -26.00
CA GLY A 368 -16.94 -0.76 -26.15
C GLY A 368 -17.09 0.19 -27.35
N THR A 369 -18.04 1.11 -27.22
CA THR A 369 -18.31 2.13 -28.24
C THR A 369 -17.59 3.46 -28.00
N GLY A 370 -16.96 3.62 -26.83
CA GLY A 370 -16.12 4.77 -26.51
C GLY A 370 -14.79 4.78 -27.26
N GLY A 371 -14.07 5.88 -27.20
CA GLY A 371 -12.71 5.98 -27.73
C GLY A 371 -11.67 5.33 -26.81
N ALA A 372 -10.52 4.93 -27.37
CA ALA A 372 -9.35 4.56 -26.59
C ALA A 372 -8.73 5.78 -25.90
N GLY A 373 -7.90 5.55 -24.88
CA GLY A 373 -7.04 6.55 -24.26
C GLY A 373 -5.82 6.91 -25.12
N ILE A 374 -5.01 7.80 -24.59
CA ILE A 374 -3.75 8.22 -25.21
C ILE A 374 -2.60 7.64 -24.39
N ILE A 375 -1.63 7.03 -25.09
CA ILE A 375 -0.35 6.65 -24.48
C ILE A 375 0.67 7.76 -24.75
N THR A 376 1.25 8.30 -23.69
CA THR A 376 2.35 9.25 -23.75
C THR A 376 3.57 8.64 -23.10
N VAL A 377 4.67 8.53 -23.83
CA VAL A 377 5.95 8.05 -23.30
C VAL A 377 6.99 9.14 -23.44
N GLN A 378 7.64 9.47 -22.34
CA GLN A 378 8.81 10.34 -22.29
C GLN A 378 9.97 9.52 -21.72
N ALA A 379 10.92 9.17 -22.58
CA ALA A 379 12.15 8.48 -22.20
C ALA A 379 13.35 9.33 -22.64
N ASN A 380 14.27 9.59 -21.69
CA ASN A 380 15.41 10.46 -21.98
C ASN A 380 16.57 9.70 -22.68
N GLU A 381 16.70 8.38 -22.44
CA GLU A 381 17.79 7.56 -22.99
C GLU A 381 17.28 6.53 -24.02
N SER A 382 16.24 5.73 -23.68
CA SER A 382 15.79 4.65 -24.57
C SER A 382 14.38 4.12 -24.25
N VAL A 383 13.75 3.57 -25.29
CA VAL A 383 12.51 2.80 -25.23
C VAL A 383 12.73 1.43 -25.83
#